data_10b128bfe9a391d3d7ef7c64fb677b87
#
_entry.id   10b128bfe9a391d3d7ef7c64fb677b87
#
_cell.length_a   1.000
_cell.length_b   1.000
_cell.length_c   1.000
_cell.angle_alpha   90.00
_cell.angle_beta   90.00
_cell.angle_gamma   90.00
#
_symmetry.space_group_name_H-M   'P 1'
#
loop_
_entity.id
_entity.type
_entity.pdbx_description
1 polymer ?
#
loop_
_entity_poly.entity_id
_entity_poly.type
_entity_poly.pdbx_seq_one_letter_code
_entity_poly.pdbx_strand_id
1 'polypeptide(L)' 'MLPSMTQVSPNDKAAVLHYGDGEFLVLSPGTHVHCAVTGEPVLLSRLRYWSVEAQEAYLGPLQCLQAKGQIAG' A
#
# COMPACT_ATOMS: atom_id res chain seq x y z
N MET A 1 -26.23 -3.01 5.36
CA MET A 1 -25.25 -1.93 5.29
C MET A 1 -24.21 -2.23 4.20
N LEU A 2 -23.90 -1.25 3.42
CA LEU A 2 -22.95 -1.45 2.35
C LEU A 2 -21.54 -1.11 2.80
N PRO A 3 -20.57 -1.96 2.48
CA PRO A 3 -19.20 -1.65 2.83
C PRO A 3 -18.67 -0.52 1.94
N SER A 4 -17.71 0.18 2.47
CA SER A 4 -16.97 1.16 1.68
C SER A 4 -16.18 0.47 0.60
N MET A 5 -16.01 1.15 -0.53
CA MET A 5 -15.20 0.62 -1.62
C MET A 5 -13.74 0.49 -1.24
N THR A 6 -13.31 1.20 -0.21
CA THR A 6 -11.92 1.16 0.23
C THR A 6 -11.70 0.20 1.39
N GLN A 7 -12.77 -0.37 1.93
CA GLN A 7 -12.65 -1.32 3.02
C GLN A 7 -12.38 -2.71 2.49
N VAL A 8 -11.63 -3.47 3.27
CA VAL A 8 -11.40 -4.88 3.00
C VAL A 8 -12.14 -5.68 4.04
N SER A 9 -12.69 -6.81 3.65
CA SER A 9 -13.41 -7.65 4.57
C SER A 9 -12.43 -8.49 5.40
N PRO A 10 -12.88 -9.03 6.54
CA PRO A 10 -12.02 -9.88 7.35
C PRO A 10 -11.53 -11.13 6.62
N ASN A 11 -12.21 -11.52 5.54
CA ASN A 11 -11.84 -12.69 4.76
C ASN A 11 -10.84 -12.38 3.66
N ASP A 12 -10.60 -11.10 3.40
CA ASP A 12 -9.65 -10.71 2.37
C ASP A 12 -8.23 -10.92 2.87
N LYS A 13 -7.41 -11.42 1.97
CA LYS A 13 -6.00 -11.65 2.30
C LYS A 13 -5.17 -10.48 1.82
N ALA A 14 -4.16 -10.13 2.59
CA ALA A 14 -3.17 -9.17 2.15
C ALA A 14 -2.29 -9.81 1.09
N ALA A 15 -2.02 -9.06 0.04
CA ALA A 15 -1.11 -9.52 -1.00
C ALA A 15 0.33 -9.35 -0.55
N VAL A 16 1.20 -10.17 -1.11
CA VAL A 16 2.64 -9.99 -0.94
C VAL A 16 3.17 -9.55 -2.29
N LEU A 17 3.82 -8.40 -2.33
CA LEU A 17 4.28 -7.80 -3.55
C LEU A 17 5.79 -7.60 -3.53
N HIS A 18 6.35 -7.59 -4.72
CA HIS A 18 7.70 -7.10 -4.93
C HIS A 18 7.58 -5.79 -5.68
N TYR A 19 8.00 -4.71 -5.07
CA TYR A 19 7.86 -3.37 -5.64
C TYR A 19 9.04 -3.07 -6.54
N GLY A 20 8.73 -2.67 -7.76
CA GLY A 20 9.71 -2.34 -8.76
C GLY A 20 9.61 -0.88 -9.17
N ASP A 21 10.38 -0.54 -10.17
CA ASP A 21 10.45 0.82 -10.66
C ASP A 21 9.28 1.06 -11.61
N GLY A 22 8.22 1.66 -11.06
CA GLY A 22 7.02 1.96 -11.81
C GLY A 22 5.97 0.87 -11.84
N GLU A 23 6.26 -0.29 -11.26
CA GLU A 23 5.31 -1.40 -11.23
C GLU A 23 5.61 -2.32 -10.07
N PHE A 24 4.69 -3.20 -9.77
CA PHE A 24 4.90 -4.22 -8.75
C PHE A 24 4.53 -5.59 -9.30
N LEU A 25 5.12 -6.62 -8.71
CA LEU A 25 4.83 -8.01 -9.03
C LEU A 25 4.11 -8.64 -7.85
N VAL A 26 3.09 -9.43 -8.13
CA VAL A 26 2.34 -10.12 -7.08
C VAL A 26 3.03 -11.45 -6.81
N LEU A 27 3.61 -11.58 -5.62
CA LEU A 27 4.26 -12.81 -5.21
C LEU A 27 3.27 -13.77 -4.55
N SER A 28 2.33 -13.22 -3.81
CA SER A 28 1.26 -14.00 -3.20
C SER A 28 -0.03 -13.22 -3.39
N PRO A 29 -1.09 -13.86 -3.92
CA PRO A 29 -2.31 -13.13 -4.24
C PRO A 29 -3.02 -12.59 -3.02
N GLY A 30 -3.71 -11.48 -3.22
CA GLY A 30 -4.49 -10.81 -2.21
C GLY A 30 -5.18 -9.60 -2.80
N THR A 31 -5.97 -8.92 -1.99
CA THR A 31 -6.76 -7.78 -2.46
C THR A 31 -6.10 -6.45 -2.13
N HIS A 32 -5.20 -6.44 -1.18
CA HIS A 32 -4.67 -5.20 -0.63
C HIS A 32 -3.30 -5.41 -0.01
N VAL A 33 -2.64 -4.29 0.27
CA VAL A 33 -1.46 -4.23 1.13
C VAL A 33 -1.72 -3.16 2.17
N HIS A 34 -0.83 -3.01 3.14
CA HIS A 34 -0.98 -2.02 4.20
C HIS A 34 0.05 -0.92 4.03
N CYS A 35 -0.38 0.31 4.27
CA CYS A 35 0.52 1.46 4.24
C CYS A 35 1.52 1.34 5.38
N ALA A 36 2.80 1.53 5.07
CA ALA A 36 3.85 1.40 6.07
C ALA A 36 3.81 2.52 7.10
N VAL A 37 3.20 3.65 6.76
CA VAL A 37 3.15 4.81 7.66
C VAL A 37 1.89 4.77 8.52
N THR A 38 0.74 4.52 7.91
CA THR A 38 -0.55 4.61 8.62
C THR A 38 -1.11 3.27 9.03
N GLY A 39 -0.67 2.17 8.40
CA GLY A 39 -1.22 0.85 8.66
C GLY A 39 -2.55 0.60 7.97
N GLU A 40 -3.06 1.56 7.23
CA GLU A 40 -4.34 1.41 6.57
C GLU A 40 -4.22 0.52 5.35
N PRO A 41 -5.28 -0.23 5.01
CA PRO A 41 -5.26 -1.06 3.82
C PRO A 41 -5.31 -0.20 2.56
N VAL A 42 -4.53 -0.61 1.56
CA VAL A 42 -4.49 0.04 0.26
C VAL A 42 -4.82 -1.03 -0.77
N LEU A 43 -5.95 -0.86 -1.46
CA LEU A 43 -6.34 -1.81 -2.50
C LEU A 43 -5.31 -1.77 -3.63
N LEU A 44 -5.01 -2.93 -4.20
CA LEU A 44 -4.02 -3.00 -5.27
C LEU A 44 -4.41 -2.11 -6.44
N SER A 45 -5.71 -1.99 -6.71
CA SER A 45 -6.18 -1.13 -7.79
C SER A 45 -5.94 0.35 -7.54
N ARG A 46 -5.66 0.72 -6.29
CA ARG A 46 -5.43 2.11 -5.91
C ARG A 46 -3.99 2.37 -5.50
N LEU A 47 -3.17 1.34 -5.51
CA LEU A 47 -1.78 1.46 -5.10
C LEU A 47 -0.98 2.24 -6.15
N ARG A 48 -0.39 3.36 -5.72
CA ARG A 48 0.37 4.26 -6.60
C ARG A 48 1.74 4.62 -6.04
N TYR A 49 1.91 4.49 -4.72
CA TYR A 49 3.12 4.97 -4.06
C TYR A 49 3.74 3.86 -3.25
N TRP A 50 5.02 3.64 -3.44
CA TRP A 50 5.77 2.63 -2.69
C TRP A 50 7.25 2.97 -2.73
N SER A 51 8.04 2.28 -1.92
CA SER A 51 9.48 2.40 -1.92
C SER A 51 10.10 1.10 -2.42
N VAL A 52 10.90 1.21 -3.46
CA VAL A 52 11.63 0.05 -3.96
C VAL A 52 12.70 -0.37 -2.97
N GLU A 53 13.36 0.61 -2.37
CA GLU A 53 14.44 0.33 -1.42
C GLU A 53 13.93 -0.33 -0.15
N ALA A 54 12.85 0.20 0.41
CA ALA A 54 12.28 -0.33 1.64
C ALA A 54 11.30 -1.46 1.40
N GLN A 55 10.85 -1.63 0.14
CA GLN A 55 9.87 -2.65 -0.24
C GLN A 55 8.60 -2.52 0.59
N GLU A 56 8.04 -1.32 0.57
CA GLU A 56 6.82 -1.05 1.34
C GLU A 56 5.92 -0.09 0.58
N ALA A 57 4.62 -0.19 0.87
CA ALA A 57 3.59 0.59 0.19
C ALA A 57 3.18 1.78 1.03
N TYR A 58 2.62 2.78 0.35
CA TYR A 58 2.13 3.98 1.01
C TYR A 58 0.72 4.31 0.52
N LEU A 59 -0.06 4.87 1.42
CA LEU A 59 -1.44 5.24 1.14
C LEU A 59 -1.53 6.33 0.06
N GLY A 60 -0.61 7.28 0.10
CA GLY A 60 -0.61 8.38 -0.85
C GLY A 60 0.71 9.11 -0.85
N PRO A 61 0.78 10.25 -1.56
CA PRO A 61 2.05 10.99 -1.69
C PRO A 61 2.54 11.56 -0.36
N LEU A 62 1.63 11.97 0.50
CA LEU A 62 2.04 12.50 1.81
C LEU A 62 2.75 11.43 2.63
N GLN A 63 2.20 10.23 2.67
CA GLN A 63 2.80 9.14 3.41
C GLN A 63 4.14 8.73 2.80
N CYS A 64 4.22 8.79 1.48
CA CYS A 64 5.47 8.49 0.80
C CYS A 64 6.57 9.47 1.20
N LEU A 65 6.24 10.75 1.24
CA LEU A 65 7.19 11.79 1.64
C LEU A 65 7.56 11.67 3.12
N GLN A 66 6.59 11.37 3.96
CA GLN A 66 6.85 11.18 5.38
C GLN A 66 7.81 10.02 5.63
N ALA A 67 7.61 8.92 4.92
CA ALA A 67 8.47 7.75 5.07
C ALA A 67 9.90 8.05 4.64
N LYS A 68 10.06 8.94 3.65
CA LYS A 68 11.38 9.32 3.18
C LYS A 68 12.01 10.44 3.99
N GLY A 69 11.26 10.98 4.96
CA GLY A 69 11.78 12.05 5.81
C GLY A 69 11.90 13.38 5.10
N GLN A 70 11.16 13.58 4.03
CA GLN A 70 11.27 14.79 3.23
C GLN A 70 10.35 15.89 3.69
N ILE A 71 9.37 15.56 4.49
CA ILE A 71 8.49 16.55 5.07
C ILE A 71 8.99 16.84 6.47
N ALA A 72 9.39 18.08 6.69
CA ALA A 72 9.87 18.49 7.98
C ALA A 72 8.68 18.60 8.94
N GLY A 73 8.86 18.05 10.10
CA GLY A 73 7.84 18.12 11.14
C GLY A 73 6.80 17.07 11.07
#